data_4d5ef76f43ad6ee145efdad1f46de429
#
_entry.id   4d5ef76f43ad6ee145efdad1f46de429
#
_cell.length_a   1.000
_cell.length_b   1.000
_cell.length_c   1.000
_cell.angle_alpha   90.00
_cell.angle_beta   90.00
_cell.angle_gamma   90.00
#
_symmetry.space_group_name_H-M   'P 1'
#
loop_
_entity.id
_entity.type
_entity.pdbx_description
1 polymer ?
#
loop_
_entity_poly.entity_id
_entity_poly.type
_entity_poly.pdbx_seq_one_letter_code
_entity_poly.pdbx_strand_id
1 'polypeptide(L)'
;MGSENKNGKVPLISKIAYGFGDVGCNFSWMFVSNFLMIFYTDVFGISMAAVSALMLFSRFWDAINDPIVGGLTDKTKSKWGRYRPWLLVAAPITAILLVMTFWARPDWPQNGKIIYMVITYCLLVLGYTCVNIPYGTLCGAMTQDIDERAKINTSRSVAAMIAIGVLNIITVPLLSKFGSHSAKTGYLTVAVIYGCIFTACHFFCFAKTKEAVIIPEKEKISVKVQLKAVMQNRPYLLALAGQILFGFTLYGRNADILYYFTYVEGNASYYTT
;
A
#
# COMPACT_ATOMS: atom_id res chain seq x y z
N MET A 1 28.28 16.63 -9.05
CA MET A 1 28.86 15.94 -10.20
C MET A 1 28.92 14.47 -9.88
N GLY A 2 27.97 13.67 -10.33
CA GLY A 2 27.89 12.23 -10.11
C GLY A 2 28.11 11.55 -11.45
N SER A 3 29.00 10.59 -11.51
CA SER A 3 29.38 9.83 -12.69
C SER A 3 28.16 9.40 -13.48
N GLU A 4 28.02 9.89 -14.69
CA GLU A 4 27.11 9.33 -15.71
C GLU A 4 27.48 7.85 -15.88
N ASN A 5 26.58 7.00 -15.46
CA ASN A 5 26.73 5.56 -15.63
C ASN A 5 26.46 5.23 -17.11
N LYS A 6 27.51 5.28 -17.94
CA LYS A 6 27.48 5.05 -19.40
C LYS A 6 26.90 3.70 -19.82
N ASN A 7 26.58 2.81 -18.89
CA ASN A 7 26.10 1.45 -19.15
C ASN A 7 24.61 1.22 -18.82
N GLY A 8 23.82 2.25 -18.52
CA GLY A 8 22.38 2.09 -18.21
C GLY A 8 22.06 1.30 -16.92
N LYS A 9 23.09 0.78 -16.22
CA LYS A 9 22.93 -0.06 -15.03
C LYS A 9 22.57 0.77 -13.81
N VAL A 10 21.53 0.34 -13.09
CA VAL A 10 21.12 0.95 -11.82
C VAL A 10 21.98 0.42 -10.68
N PRO A 11 22.54 1.26 -9.80
CA PRO A 11 23.33 0.83 -8.65
C PRO A 11 22.56 -0.14 -7.75
N LEU A 12 23.26 -1.14 -7.19
CA LEU A 12 22.64 -2.14 -6.31
C LEU A 12 21.93 -1.48 -5.11
N ILE A 13 22.55 -0.46 -4.52
CA ILE A 13 21.95 0.28 -3.39
C ILE A 13 20.61 0.93 -3.77
N SER A 14 20.45 1.40 -5.02
CA SER A 14 19.21 1.98 -5.49
C SER A 14 18.12 0.92 -5.68
N LYS A 15 18.49 -0.30 -6.12
CA LYS A 15 17.57 -1.45 -6.23
C LYS A 15 17.08 -1.89 -4.86
N ILE A 16 18.01 -2.00 -3.90
CA ILE A 16 17.69 -2.35 -2.50
C ILE A 16 16.78 -1.26 -1.89
N ALA A 17 17.14 0.01 -2.04
CA ALA A 17 16.37 1.11 -1.50
C ALA A 17 14.96 1.19 -2.12
N TYR A 18 14.82 0.86 -3.39
CA TYR A 18 13.52 0.72 -4.02
C TYR A 18 12.72 -0.43 -3.40
N GLY A 19 13.33 -1.59 -3.14
CA GLY A 19 12.68 -2.68 -2.42
C GLY A 19 12.20 -2.29 -1.02
N PHE A 20 12.97 -1.48 -0.29
CA PHE A 20 12.56 -0.95 1.02
C PHE A 20 11.30 -0.07 0.96
N GLY A 21 11.04 0.62 -0.14
CA GLY A 21 9.76 1.32 -0.33
C GLY A 21 8.56 0.36 -0.21
N ASP A 22 8.69 -0.84 -0.77
CA ASP A 22 7.63 -1.86 -0.68
C ASP A 22 7.53 -2.51 0.71
N VAL A 23 8.65 -2.61 1.44
CA VAL A 23 8.64 -2.97 2.87
C VAL A 23 7.74 -2.00 3.64
N GLY A 24 7.95 -0.69 3.48
CA GLY A 24 7.11 0.33 4.09
C GLY A 24 5.63 0.18 3.72
N CYS A 25 5.34 0.05 2.42
CA CYS A 25 3.98 -0.15 1.94
C CYS A 25 3.29 -1.36 2.60
N ASN A 26 4.00 -2.49 2.70
CA ASN A 26 3.43 -3.70 3.31
C ASN A 26 3.21 -3.55 4.81
N PHE A 27 4.15 -2.97 5.57
CA PHE A 27 3.97 -2.73 7.01
C PHE A 27 2.72 -1.86 7.30
N SER A 28 2.45 -0.85 6.48
CA SER A 28 1.26 -0.02 6.64
C SER A 28 -0.01 -0.76 6.19
N TRP A 29 -0.02 -1.24 4.93
CA TRP A 29 -1.25 -1.73 4.30
C TRP A 29 -1.70 -3.08 4.81
N MET A 30 -0.78 -4.02 5.08
CA MET A 30 -1.15 -5.32 5.66
C MET A 30 -1.65 -5.20 7.08
N PHE A 31 -1.11 -4.25 7.87
CA PHE A 31 -1.63 -3.95 9.20
C PHE A 31 -3.08 -3.45 9.12
N VAL A 32 -3.36 -2.52 8.21
CA VAL A 32 -4.73 -2.05 7.95
C VAL A 32 -5.62 -3.20 7.48
N SER A 33 -5.18 -3.96 6.48
CA SER A 33 -6.00 -5.02 5.89
C SER A 33 -6.37 -6.14 6.88
N ASN A 34 -5.43 -6.53 7.75
CA ASN A 34 -5.63 -7.67 8.65
C ASN A 34 -6.29 -7.27 9.99
N PHE A 35 -6.04 -6.05 10.46
CA PHE A 35 -6.39 -5.69 11.85
C PHE A 35 -7.41 -4.57 11.98
N LEU A 36 -7.67 -3.79 10.92
CA LEU A 36 -8.55 -2.63 11.02
C LEU A 36 -10.01 -3.02 11.32
N MET A 37 -10.51 -4.09 10.71
CA MET A 37 -11.87 -4.54 10.94
C MET A 37 -12.08 -4.92 12.42
N ILE A 38 -11.18 -5.73 12.97
CA ILE A 38 -11.21 -6.13 14.38
C ILE A 38 -11.07 -4.91 15.29
N PHE A 39 -10.17 -3.97 14.97
CA PHE A 39 -10.04 -2.75 15.73
C PHE A 39 -11.32 -1.91 15.74
N TYR A 40 -11.99 -1.74 14.62
CA TYR A 40 -13.22 -0.95 14.56
C TYR A 40 -14.39 -1.61 15.27
N THR A 41 -14.53 -2.95 15.21
CA THR A 41 -15.61 -3.68 15.87
C THR A 41 -15.37 -3.85 17.36
N ASP A 42 -14.22 -4.39 17.75
CA ASP A 42 -13.98 -4.88 19.09
C ASP A 42 -13.38 -3.82 20.03
N VAL A 43 -12.60 -2.88 19.48
CA VAL A 43 -11.92 -1.84 20.27
C VAL A 43 -12.64 -0.51 20.20
N PHE A 44 -13.05 -0.10 19.00
CA PHE A 44 -13.76 1.18 18.81
C PHE A 44 -15.27 1.04 19.03
N GLY A 45 -15.82 -0.16 18.90
CA GLY A 45 -17.23 -0.46 19.16
C GLY A 45 -18.16 0.06 18.06
N ILE A 46 -17.78 -0.09 16.79
CA ILE A 46 -18.59 0.24 15.62
C ILE A 46 -19.23 -1.06 15.11
N SER A 47 -20.49 -0.98 14.65
CA SER A 47 -21.17 -2.16 14.12
C SER A 47 -20.48 -2.73 12.89
N MET A 48 -20.42 -4.06 12.77
CA MET A 48 -19.86 -4.78 11.62
C MET A 48 -20.46 -4.29 10.29
N ALA A 49 -21.77 -4.01 10.27
CA ALA A 49 -22.47 -3.52 9.08
C ALA A 49 -21.91 -2.17 8.61
N ALA A 50 -21.62 -1.23 9.52
CA ALA A 50 -21.04 0.06 9.17
C ALA A 50 -19.60 -0.08 8.68
N VAL A 51 -18.80 -0.96 9.29
CA VAL A 51 -17.43 -1.24 8.85
C VAL A 51 -17.43 -1.87 7.46
N SER A 52 -18.28 -2.86 7.21
CA SER A 52 -18.41 -3.52 5.90
C SER A 52 -18.85 -2.54 4.81
N ALA A 53 -19.82 -1.65 5.13
CA ALA A 53 -20.24 -0.59 4.21
C ALA A 53 -19.08 0.36 3.85
N LEU A 54 -18.26 0.76 4.83
CA LEU A 54 -17.06 1.57 4.58
C LEU A 54 -16.07 0.84 3.66
N MET A 55 -15.79 -0.45 3.92
CA MET A 55 -14.87 -1.23 3.10
C MET A 55 -15.36 -1.35 1.65
N LEU A 56 -16.66 -1.48 1.44
CA LEU A 56 -17.25 -1.46 0.09
C LEU A 56 -17.15 -0.07 -0.55
N PHE A 57 -17.49 0.99 0.19
CA PHE A 57 -17.40 2.37 -0.28
C PHE A 57 -15.96 2.73 -0.66
N SER A 58 -14.98 2.26 0.09
CA SER A 58 -13.57 2.55 -0.19
C SER A 58 -13.11 2.09 -1.58
N ARG A 59 -13.70 1.03 -2.13
CA ARG A 59 -13.37 0.56 -3.49
C ARG A 59 -13.76 1.57 -4.56
N PHE A 60 -14.90 2.25 -4.37
CA PHE A 60 -15.30 3.35 -5.25
C PHE A 60 -14.41 4.58 -5.05
N TRP A 61 -14.01 4.83 -3.80
CA TRP A 61 -13.10 5.90 -3.46
C TRP A 61 -11.72 5.72 -4.12
N ASP A 62 -11.15 4.50 -4.09
CA ASP A 62 -9.92 4.13 -4.79
C ASP A 62 -10.03 4.38 -6.30
N ALA A 63 -11.10 3.93 -6.92
CA ALA A 63 -11.33 4.10 -8.35
C ALA A 63 -11.36 5.57 -8.80
N ILE A 64 -11.72 6.50 -7.92
CA ILE A 64 -11.72 7.94 -8.17
C ILE A 64 -10.34 8.55 -7.86
N ASN A 65 -9.73 8.17 -6.75
CA ASN A 65 -8.47 8.73 -6.30
C ASN A 65 -7.29 8.41 -7.21
N ASP A 66 -7.18 7.16 -7.65
CA ASP A 66 -6.02 6.68 -8.38
C ASP A 66 -5.77 7.47 -9.68
N PRO A 67 -6.76 7.72 -10.54
CA PRO A 67 -6.58 8.57 -11.72
C PRO A 67 -6.23 10.02 -11.38
N ILE A 68 -6.83 10.57 -10.31
CA ILE A 68 -6.56 11.95 -9.88
C ILE A 68 -5.12 12.10 -9.41
N VAL A 69 -4.69 11.24 -8.50
CA VAL A 69 -3.31 11.25 -7.96
C VAL A 69 -2.30 10.95 -9.05
N GLY A 70 -2.59 9.98 -9.94
CA GLY A 70 -1.73 9.69 -11.09
C GLY A 70 -1.56 10.92 -11.98
N GLY A 71 -2.66 11.62 -12.30
CA GLY A 71 -2.63 12.85 -13.10
C GLY A 71 -1.90 14.01 -12.42
N LEU A 72 -2.00 14.14 -11.09
CA LEU A 72 -1.27 15.15 -10.31
C LEU A 72 0.24 14.81 -10.27
N THR A 73 0.56 13.56 -10.07
CA THR A 73 1.94 13.07 -10.06
C THR A 73 2.63 13.32 -11.40
N ASP A 74 1.96 13.03 -12.50
CA ASP A 74 2.49 13.26 -13.85
C ASP A 74 2.74 14.74 -14.17
N LYS A 75 2.00 15.65 -13.54
CA LYS A 75 2.17 17.11 -13.70
C LYS A 75 3.22 17.70 -12.78
N THR A 76 3.70 16.94 -11.80
CA THR A 76 4.65 17.45 -10.82
C THR A 76 5.99 17.79 -11.47
N LYS A 77 6.48 19.01 -11.24
CA LYS A 77 7.80 19.51 -11.68
C LYS A 77 8.59 19.94 -10.46
N SER A 78 9.66 19.24 -10.15
CA SER A 78 10.51 19.61 -9.02
C SER A 78 12.00 19.36 -9.32
N LYS A 79 12.86 19.98 -8.51
CA LYS A 79 14.32 19.78 -8.57
C LYS A 79 14.76 18.34 -8.21
N TRP A 80 13.87 17.57 -7.58
CA TRP A 80 14.15 16.18 -7.19
C TRP A 80 13.56 15.14 -8.15
N GLY A 81 12.92 15.59 -9.21
CA GLY A 81 12.20 14.76 -10.16
C GLY A 81 10.68 14.90 -10.04
N ARG A 82 9.95 14.01 -10.69
CA ARG A 82 8.48 14.01 -10.78
C ARG A 82 7.84 13.18 -9.66
N TYR A 83 8.39 12.00 -9.36
CA TYR A 83 7.80 11.00 -8.47
C TYR A 83 8.41 11.04 -7.06
N ARG A 84 9.71 11.27 -6.95
CA ARG A 84 10.45 11.27 -5.67
C ARG A 84 9.94 12.26 -4.63
N PRO A 85 9.52 13.50 -4.97
CA PRO A 85 8.98 14.44 -3.97
C PRO A 85 7.77 13.92 -3.22
N TRP A 86 6.94 13.12 -3.89
CA TRP A 86 5.76 12.51 -3.27
C TRP A 86 6.13 11.54 -2.15
N LEU A 87 7.20 10.75 -2.34
CA LEU A 87 7.70 9.84 -1.31
C LEU A 87 8.17 10.61 -0.06
N LEU A 88 8.74 11.79 -0.25
CA LEU A 88 9.23 12.61 0.85
C LEU A 88 8.10 13.28 1.64
N VAL A 89 7.11 13.82 0.93
CA VAL A 89 6.05 14.65 1.53
C VAL A 89 4.86 13.80 1.97
N ALA A 90 4.40 12.88 1.12
CA ALA A 90 3.20 12.11 1.41
C ALA A 90 3.45 10.99 2.42
N ALA A 91 4.66 10.42 2.55
CA ALA A 91 4.91 9.33 3.48
C ALA A 91 4.69 9.73 4.95
N PRO A 92 5.24 10.83 5.49
CA PRO A 92 4.96 11.22 6.87
C PRO A 92 3.48 11.58 7.10
N ILE A 93 2.82 12.19 6.12
CA ILE A 93 1.38 12.49 6.19
C ILE A 93 0.58 11.19 6.30
N THR A 94 0.89 10.19 5.46
CA THR A 94 0.24 8.88 5.50
C THR A 94 0.48 8.16 6.83
N ALA A 95 1.69 8.27 7.39
CA ALA A 95 1.99 7.71 8.70
C ALA A 95 1.15 8.34 9.82
N ILE A 96 0.96 9.67 9.80
CA ILE A 96 0.07 10.36 10.74
C ILE A 96 -1.38 9.88 10.56
N LEU A 97 -1.86 9.76 9.33
CA LEU A 97 -3.20 9.27 9.02
C LEU A 97 -3.39 7.81 9.46
N LEU A 98 -2.36 6.96 9.34
CA LEU A 98 -2.37 5.61 9.87
C LEU A 98 -2.57 5.62 11.39
N VAL A 99 -1.82 6.44 12.11
CA VAL A 99 -1.96 6.60 13.57
C VAL A 99 -3.35 7.11 13.94
N MET A 100 -3.86 8.12 13.24
CA MET A 100 -5.21 8.64 13.46
C MET A 100 -6.28 7.57 13.23
N THR A 101 -6.13 6.71 12.23
CA THR A 101 -7.07 5.63 11.92
C THR A 101 -7.19 4.61 13.06
N PHE A 102 -6.08 4.36 13.78
CA PHE A 102 -6.05 3.47 14.95
C PHE A 102 -6.18 4.21 16.29
N TRP A 103 -6.62 5.46 16.29
CA TRP A 103 -6.85 6.22 17.51
C TRP A 103 -8.32 6.11 17.97
N ALA A 104 -8.60 5.17 18.87
CA ALA A 104 -9.95 4.92 19.36
C ALA A 104 -10.38 5.90 20.47
N ARG A 105 -11.59 6.40 20.35
CA ARG A 105 -12.33 7.18 21.37
C ARG A 105 -13.67 6.50 21.69
N PRO A 106 -13.65 5.46 22.53
CA PRO A 106 -14.87 4.68 22.81
C PRO A 106 -16.00 5.50 23.43
N ASP A 107 -15.66 6.59 24.11
CA ASP A 107 -16.59 7.49 24.81
C ASP A 107 -17.44 8.35 23.87
N TRP A 108 -17.11 8.38 22.58
CA TRP A 108 -17.84 9.17 21.62
C TRP A 108 -19.20 8.55 21.27
N PRO A 109 -20.22 9.40 20.91
CA PRO A 109 -21.48 8.89 20.42
C PRO A 109 -21.29 8.11 19.12
N GLN A 110 -22.13 7.11 18.86
CA GLN A 110 -21.97 6.18 17.72
C GLN A 110 -21.84 6.88 16.36
N ASN A 111 -22.65 7.92 16.13
CA ASN A 111 -22.56 8.71 14.90
C ASN A 111 -21.20 9.42 14.77
N GLY A 112 -20.65 9.92 15.86
CA GLY A 112 -19.32 10.56 15.89
C GLY A 112 -18.21 9.57 15.53
N LYS A 113 -18.29 8.34 16.06
CA LYS A 113 -17.34 7.26 15.71
C LYS A 113 -17.39 6.90 14.24
N ILE A 114 -18.60 6.77 13.67
CA ILE A 114 -18.78 6.43 12.24
C ILE A 114 -18.20 7.54 11.35
N ILE A 115 -18.51 8.80 11.65
CA ILE A 115 -17.99 9.94 10.88
C ILE A 115 -16.45 9.97 10.95
N TYR A 116 -15.89 9.80 12.16
CA TYR A 116 -14.43 9.76 12.34
C TYR A 116 -13.78 8.61 11.56
N MET A 117 -14.36 7.42 11.63
CA MET A 117 -13.92 6.23 10.90
C MET A 117 -13.88 6.51 9.39
N VAL A 118 -14.97 7.05 8.83
CA VAL A 118 -15.06 7.35 7.39
C VAL A 118 -14.00 8.37 6.97
N ILE A 119 -13.89 9.48 7.71
CA ILE A 119 -12.94 10.54 7.38
C ILE A 119 -11.49 10.05 7.46
N THR A 120 -11.12 9.43 8.58
CA THR A 120 -9.73 8.98 8.77
C THR A 120 -9.34 7.89 7.79
N TYR A 121 -10.22 6.95 7.50
CA TYR A 121 -9.95 5.89 6.54
C TYR A 121 -9.85 6.41 5.10
N CYS A 122 -10.79 7.26 4.67
CA CYS A 122 -10.72 7.86 3.33
C CYS A 122 -9.45 8.72 3.13
N LEU A 123 -9.05 9.46 4.15
CA LEU A 123 -7.80 10.22 4.12
C LEU A 123 -6.57 9.31 4.11
N LEU A 124 -6.58 8.22 4.90
CA LEU A 124 -5.50 7.23 4.88
C LEU A 124 -5.34 6.60 3.51
N VAL A 125 -6.42 6.17 2.89
CA VAL A 125 -6.44 5.62 1.52
C VAL A 125 -5.86 6.63 0.53
N LEU A 126 -6.31 7.87 0.57
CA LEU A 126 -5.79 8.94 -0.29
C LEU A 126 -4.29 9.17 -0.05
N GLY A 127 -3.86 9.26 1.21
CA GLY A 127 -2.45 9.41 1.58
C GLY A 127 -1.60 8.25 1.06
N TYR A 128 -2.09 7.03 1.23
CA TYR A 128 -1.42 5.83 0.72
C TYR A 128 -1.30 5.85 -0.81
N THR A 129 -2.36 6.20 -1.53
CA THR A 129 -2.36 6.37 -2.99
C THR A 129 -1.33 7.41 -3.43
N CYS A 130 -1.21 8.53 -2.70
CA CYS A 130 -0.21 9.58 -2.95
C CYS A 130 1.25 9.11 -2.80
N VAL A 131 1.50 8.03 -2.08
CA VAL A 131 2.82 7.39 -1.99
C VAL A 131 2.96 6.25 -2.98
N ASN A 132 1.97 5.37 -3.06
CA ASN A 132 2.05 4.11 -3.80
C ASN A 132 2.10 4.29 -5.32
N ILE A 133 1.31 5.21 -5.89
CA ILE A 133 1.30 5.47 -7.34
C ILE A 133 2.65 6.05 -7.81
N PRO A 134 3.18 7.15 -7.21
CA PRO A 134 4.50 7.65 -7.58
C PRO A 134 5.61 6.62 -7.35
N TYR A 135 5.54 5.85 -6.27
CA TYR A 135 6.49 4.78 -5.99
C TYR A 135 6.47 3.69 -7.08
N GLY A 136 5.30 3.21 -7.48
CA GLY A 136 5.16 2.22 -8.54
C GLY A 136 5.69 2.71 -9.90
N THR A 137 5.48 4.00 -10.21
CA THR A 137 5.93 4.62 -11.47
C THR A 137 7.42 4.94 -11.47
N LEU A 138 8.03 5.13 -10.31
CA LEU A 138 9.44 5.48 -10.15
C LEU A 138 10.38 4.44 -10.79
N CYS A 139 10.05 3.16 -10.78
CA CYS A 139 10.85 2.12 -11.45
C CYS A 139 11.07 2.44 -12.94
N GLY A 140 10.02 2.87 -13.65
CA GLY A 140 10.09 3.28 -15.04
C GLY A 140 10.90 4.55 -15.28
N ALA A 141 10.97 5.44 -14.27
CA ALA A 141 11.77 6.66 -14.33
C ALA A 141 13.25 6.44 -13.94
N MET A 142 13.57 5.33 -13.28
CA MET A 142 14.95 4.99 -12.92
C MET A 142 15.75 4.45 -14.11
N THR A 143 15.14 3.68 -15.01
CA THR A 143 15.82 3.09 -16.17
C THR A 143 14.85 2.73 -17.28
N GLN A 144 15.35 2.72 -18.53
CA GLN A 144 14.61 2.18 -19.69
C GLN A 144 15.02 0.74 -20.04
N ASP A 145 16.09 0.26 -19.46
CA ASP A 145 16.58 -1.10 -19.67
C ASP A 145 15.62 -2.12 -19.04
N ILE A 146 15.17 -3.09 -19.83
CA ILE A 146 14.17 -4.10 -19.42
C ILE A 146 14.75 -5.02 -18.34
N ASP A 147 16.03 -5.43 -18.49
CA ASP A 147 16.69 -6.33 -17.53
C ASP A 147 16.91 -5.64 -16.17
N GLU A 148 17.28 -4.36 -16.20
CA GLU A 148 17.42 -3.58 -14.98
C GLU A 148 16.08 -3.34 -14.28
N ARG A 149 14.99 -3.10 -15.03
CA ARG A 149 13.63 -3.05 -14.48
C ARG A 149 13.22 -4.37 -13.85
N ALA A 150 13.53 -5.49 -14.51
CA ALA A 150 13.27 -6.82 -13.94
C ALA A 150 14.00 -7.02 -12.60
N LYS A 151 15.28 -6.64 -12.51
CA LYS A 151 16.07 -6.72 -11.27
C LYS A 151 15.52 -5.81 -10.17
N ILE A 152 15.08 -4.59 -10.51
CA ILE A 152 14.43 -3.68 -9.54
C ILE A 152 13.14 -4.29 -9.01
N ASN A 153 12.28 -4.83 -9.89
CA ASN A 153 11.03 -5.47 -9.50
C ASN A 153 11.26 -6.76 -8.70
N THR A 154 12.29 -7.55 -9.03
CA THR A 154 12.69 -8.71 -8.21
C THR A 154 13.09 -8.31 -6.81
N SER A 155 13.92 -7.26 -6.66
CA SER A 155 14.29 -6.71 -5.35
C SER A 155 13.06 -6.26 -4.56
N ARG A 156 12.11 -5.60 -5.22
CA ARG A 156 10.82 -5.21 -4.65
C ARG A 156 10.03 -6.42 -4.15
N SER A 157 9.85 -7.44 -4.99
CA SER A 157 9.07 -8.63 -4.64
C SER A 157 9.68 -9.42 -3.47
N VAL A 158 11.01 -9.60 -3.47
CA VAL A 158 11.72 -10.26 -2.36
C VAL A 158 11.55 -9.47 -1.06
N ALA A 159 11.71 -8.15 -1.12
CA ALA A 159 11.54 -7.28 0.04
C ALA A 159 10.10 -7.32 0.59
N ALA A 160 9.09 -7.34 -0.30
CA ALA A 160 7.68 -7.49 0.07
C ALA A 160 7.41 -8.81 0.77
N MET A 161 7.91 -9.94 0.23
CA MET A 161 7.72 -11.27 0.84
C MET A 161 8.31 -11.34 2.24
N ILE A 162 9.53 -10.80 2.43
CA ILE A 162 10.18 -10.73 3.75
C ILE A 162 9.35 -9.86 4.70
N ALA A 163 8.90 -8.69 4.24
CA ALA A 163 8.11 -7.77 5.05
C ALA A 163 6.79 -8.40 5.52
N ILE A 164 6.06 -9.08 4.62
CA ILE A 164 4.81 -9.78 4.94
C ILE A 164 5.06 -10.88 5.97
N GLY A 165 6.10 -11.71 5.77
CA GLY A 165 6.46 -12.76 6.71
C GLY A 165 6.80 -12.22 8.10
N VAL A 166 7.64 -11.19 8.16
CA VAL A 166 8.01 -10.53 9.42
C VAL A 166 6.79 -9.93 10.10
N LEU A 167 5.95 -9.21 9.36
CA LEU A 167 4.74 -8.58 9.90
C LEU A 167 3.80 -9.61 10.53
N ASN A 168 3.53 -10.71 9.83
CA ASN A 168 2.65 -11.76 10.35
C ASN A 168 3.17 -12.39 11.66
N ILE A 169 4.49 -12.51 11.81
CA ILE A 169 5.10 -13.06 13.02
C ILE A 169 5.07 -12.05 14.18
N ILE A 170 5.37 -10.77 13.93
CA ILE A 170 5.61 -9.80 15.01
C ILE A 170 4.37 -9.02 15.45
N THR A 171 3.34 -8.88 14.59
CA THR A 171 2.20 -7.99 14.89
C THR A 171 1.42 -8.44 16.12
N VAL A 172 1.04 -9.71 16.21
CA VAL A 172 0.26 -10.23 17.33
C VAL A 172 1.05 -10.14 18.66
N PRO A 173 2.33 -10.56 18.74
CA PRO A 173 3.16 -10.32 19.92
C PRO A 173 3.29 -8.85 20.34
N LEU A 174 3.43 -7.94 19.36
CA LEU A 174 3.50 -6.51 19.66
C LEU A 174 2.16 -5.98 20.20
N LEU A 175 1.05 -6.37 19.59
CA LEU A 175 -0.30 -6.01 20.08
C LEU A 175 -0.52 -6.52 21.50
N SER A 176 -0.13 -7.76 21.82
CA SER A 176 -0.25 -8.35 23.14
C SER A 176 0.62 -7.61 24.18
N LYS A 177 1.88 -7.31 23.83
CA LYS A 177 2.83 -6.65 24.72
C LYS A 177 2.39 -5.21 25.06
N PHE A 178 2.04 -4.42 24.05
CA PHE A 178 1.65 -3.02 24.24
C PHE A 178 0.17 -2.84 24.59
N GLY A 179 -0.65 -3.87 24.36
CA GLY A 179 -2.06 -3.91 24.68
C GLY A 179 -2.40 -4.49 26.05
N SER A 180 -1.39 -4.87 26.87
CA SER A 180 -1.60 -5.52 28.18
C SER A 180 -2.51 -4.74 29.13
N HIS A 181 -2.46 -3.42 29.11
CA HIS A 181 -3.34 -2.55 29.91
C HIS A 181 -4.60 -2.09 29.17
N SER A 182 -4.55 -1.99 27.85
CA SER A 182 -5.68 -1.58 27.02
C SER A 182 -5.42 -1.92 25.55
N ALA A 183 -6.32 -2.63 24.93
CA ALA A 183 -6.23 -2.97 23.51
C ALA A 183 -6.04 -1.73 22.62
N LYS A 184 -6.75 -0.62 22.90
CA LYS A 184 -6.60 0.66 22.16
C LYS A 184 -5.16 1.18 22.16
N THR A 185 -4.44 1.04 23.29
CA THR A 185 -3.04 1.47 23.40
C THR A 185 -2.13 0.56 22.59
N GLY A 186 -2.40 -0.74 22.55
CA GLY A 186 -1.67 -1.70 21.71
C GLY A 186 -1.75 -1.36 20.24
N TYR A 187 -2.96 -1.17 19.72
CA TYR A 187 -3.17 -0.82 18.30
C TYR A 187 -2.53 0.54 17.94
N LEU A 188 -2.69 1.54 18.81
CA LEU A 188 -2.10 2.86 18.59
C LEU A 188 -0.57 2.81 18.56
N THR A 189 0.05 2.09 19.50
CA THR A 189 1.51 1.96 19.56
C THR A 189 2.06 1.24 18.33
N VAL A 190 1.42 0.15 17.91
CA VAL A 190 1.82 -0.58 16.70
C VAL A 190 1.64 0.29 15.45
N ALA A 191 0.55 1.06 15.36
CA ALA A 191 0.35 2.02 14.27
C ALA A 191 1.45 3.08 14.20
N VAL A 192 1.92 3.59 15.35
CA VAL A 192 3.05 4.53 15.42
C VAL A 192 4.34 3.86 14.94
N ILE A 193 4.66 2.66 15.43
CA ILE A 193 5.86 1.91 15.02
C ILE A 193 5.85 1.68 13.50
N TYR A 194 4.74 1.19 12.96
CA TYR A 194 4.63 0.90 11.53
C TYR A 194 4.60 2.15 10.66
N GLY A 195 4.01 3.25 11.16
CA GLY A 195 4.08 4.57 10.52
C GLY A 195 5.51 5.11 10.46
N CYS A 196 6.30 4.94 11.52
CA CYS A 196 7.72 5.29 11.52
C CYS A 196 8.53 4.44 10.52
N ILE A 197 8.29 3.12 10.47
CA ILE A 197 8.93 2.21 9.51
C ILE A 197 8.54 2.63 8.08
N PHE A 198 7.27 2.88 7.82
CA PHE A 198 6.76 3.35 6.54
C PHE A 198 7.51 4.62 6.06
N THR A 199 7.59 5.61 6.92
CA THR A 199 8.26 6.88 6.63
C THR A 199 9.76 6.70 6.38
N ALA A 200 10.45 5.96 7.26
CA ALA A 200 11.88 5.69 7.15
C ALA A 200 12.23 4.96 5.86
N CYS A 201 11.43 3.94 5.49
CA CYS A 201 11.62 3.17 4.26
C CYS A 201 11.46 4.06 3.01
N HIS A 202 10.46 4.93 2.98
CA HIS A 202 10.24 5.84 1.86
C HIS A 202 11.31 6.95 1.80
N PHE A 203 11.79 7.42 2.94
CA PHE A 203 12.93 8.36 2.97
C PHE A 203 14.21 7.71 2.46
N PHE A 204 14.47 6.45 2.81
CA PHE A 204 15.59 5.70 2.28
C PHE A 204 15.46 5.49 0.76
N CYS A 205 14.26 5.13 0.30
CA CYS A 205 13.96 5.03 -1.13
C CYS A 205 14.22 6.37 -1.83
N PHE A 206 13.67 7.48 -1.31
CA PHE A 206 13.91 8.82 -1.84
C PHE A 206 15.40 9.17 -1.90
N ALA A 207 16.16 8.90 -0.84
CA ALA A 207 17.57 9.30 -0.72
C ALA A 207 18.50 8.55 -1.71
N LYS A 208 18.20 7.27 -1.99
CA LYS A 208 19.09 6.40 -2.79
C LYS A 208 18.61 6.12 -4.21
N THR A 209 17.40 6.52 -4.58
CA THR A 209 16.92 6.42 -5.97
C THR A 209 17.13 7.74 -6.71
N LYS A 210 17.19 7.67 -8.03
CA LYS A 210 17.26 8.84 -8.91
C LYS A 210 16.40 8.61 -10.14
N GLU A 211 15.68 9.63 -10.57
CA GLU A 211 15.01 9.64 -11.86
C GLU A 211 16.03 9.98 -12.95
N ALA A 212 16.43 8.97 -13.72
CA ALA A 212 17.43 9.10 -14.79
C ALA A 212 16.79 9.30 -16.16
N VAL A 213 15.52 8.92 -16.29
CA VAL A 213 14.76 8.98 -17.54
C VAL A 213 13.84 10.19 -17.51
N ILE A 214 14.05 11.11 -18.44
CA ILE A 214 13.10 12.19 -18.69
C ILE A 214 11.93 11.58 -19.49
N ILE A 215 10.81 11.34 -18.79
CA ILE A 215 9.58 10.93 -19.43
C ILE A 215 8.97 12.18 -20.08
N PRO A 216 8.86 12.24 -21.44
CA PRO A 216 8.27 13.39 -22.10
C PRO A 216 6.86 13.65 -21.60
N GLU A 217 6.46 14.93 -21.56
CA GLU A 217 5.08 15.28 -21.24
C GLU A 217 4.18 14.60 -22.27
N LYS A 218 3.32 13.71 -21.82
CA LYS A 218 2.31 13.09 -22.69
C LYS A 218 1.38 14.20 -23.20
N GLU A 219 1.17 14.27 -24.50
CA GLU A 219 0.08 15.05 -25.05
C GLU A 219 -1.22 14.72 -24.31
N LYS A 220 -2.08 15.72 -24.10
CA LYS A 220 -3.36 15.53 -23.41
C LYS A 220 -4.28 14.65 -24.26
N ILE A 221 -4.07 13.37 -24.21
CA ILE A 221 -4.93 12.40 -24.90
C ILE A 221 -6.24 12.29 -24.11
N SER A 222 -7.37 12.48 -24.77
CA SER A 222 -8.68 12.32 -24.13
C SER A 222 -8.83 10.94 -23.50
N VAL A 223 -9.43 10.87 -22.32
CA VAL A 223 -9.71 9.62 -21.58
C VAL A 223 -10.46 8.62 -22.47
N LYS A 224 -11.37 9.07 -23.32
CA LYS A 224 -12.07 8.21 -24.29
C LYS A 224 -11.12 7.52 -25.27
N VAL A 225 -10.10 8.23 -25.75
CA VAL A 225 -9.10 7.67 -26.68
C VAL A 225 -8.19 6.68 -25.97
N GLN A 226 -7.79 6.97 -24.73
CA GLN A 226 -7.01 6.05 -23.89
C GLN A 226 -7.79 4.77 -23.61
N LEU A 227 -9.06 4.87 -23.21
CA LEU A 227 -9.92 3.73 -22.94
C LEU A 227 -10.11 2.87 -24.21
N LYS A 228 -10.34 3.52 -25.36
CA LYS A 228 -10.45 2.81 -26.64
C LYS A 228 -9.16 2.07 -27.00
N ALA A 229 -8.00 2.68 -26.78
CA ALA A 229 -6.70 2.04 -27.02
C ALA A 229 -6.47 0.82 -26.10
N VAL A 230 -6.87 0.91 -24.83
CA VAL A 230 -6.83 -0.21 -23.89
C VAL A 230 -7.75 -1.35 -24.34
N MET A 231 -8.99 -1.04 -24.71
CA MET A 231 -9.96 -2.04 -25.17
C MET A 231 -9.58 -2.71 -26.51
N GLN A 232 -8.76 -2.05 -27.33
CA GLN A 232 -8.24 -2.62 -28.57
C GLN A 232 -6.94 -3.42 -28.39
N ASN A 233 -6.30 -3.32 -27.22
CA ASN A 233 -5.05 -4.02 -26.93
C ASN A 233 -5.34 -5.44 -26.41
N ARG A 234 -5.49 -6.42 -27.34
CA ARG A 234 -5.74 -7.82 -26.99
C ARG A 234 -4.75 -8.42 -25.98
N PRO A 235 -3.42 -8.29 -26.14
CA PRO A 235 -2.46 -8.79 -25.14
C PRO A 235 -2.71 -8.23 -23.75
N TYR A 236 -3.04 -6.95 -23.65
CA TYR A 236 -3.35 -6.31 -22.36
C TYR A 236 -4.64 -6.88 -21.75
N LEU A 237 -5.70 -7.05 -22.55
CA LEU A 237 -6.97 -7.63 -22.07
C LEU A 237 -6.81 -9.07 -21.60
N LEU A 238 -6.00 -9.88 -22.29
CA LEU A 238 -5.70 -11.25 -21.88
C LEU A 238 -4.91 -11.28 -20.57
N ALA A 239 -3.90 -10.41 -20.42
CA ALA A 239 -3.16 -10.26 -19.18
C ALA A 239 -4.06 -9.82 -18.03
N LEU A 240 -4.96 -8.86 -18.27
CA LEU A 240 -5.95 -8.39 -17.29
C LEU A 240 -6.91 -9.50 -16.87
N ALA A 241 -7.45 -10.26 -17.82
CA ALA A 241 -8.31 -11.41 -17.53
C ALA A 241 -7.57 -12.48 -16.71
N GLY A 242 -6.32 -12.78 -17.06
CA GLY A 242 -5.47 -13.69 -16.28
C GLY A 242 -5.23 -13.21 -14.85
N GLN A 243 -4.99 -11.92 -14.69
CA GLN A 243 -4.81 -11.31 -13.36
C GLN A 243 -6.10 -11.39 -12.51
N ILE A 244 -7.25 -11.14 -13.11
CA ILE A 244 -8.56 -11.25 -12.45
C ILE A 244 -8.82 -12.70 -12.02
N LEU A 245 -8.64 -13.68 -12.91
CA LEU A 245 -8.82 -15.10 -12.61
C LEU A 245 -7.86 -15.57 -11.51
N PHE A 246 -6.59 -15.16 -11.59
CA PHE A 246 -5.60 -15.46 -10.56
C PHE A 246 -6.00 -14.87 -9.20
N GLY A 247 -6.49 -13.63 -9.18
CA GLY A 247 -6.99 -12.96 -7.98
C GLY A 247 -8.18 -13.73 -7.37
N PHE A 248 -9.17 -14.12 -8.16
CA PHE A 248 -10.29 -14.94 -7.69
C PHE A 248 -9.82 -16.26 -7.09
N THR A 249 -8.89 -16.95 -7.76
CA THR A 249 -8.34 -18.22 -7.26
C THR A 249 -7.59 -18.04 -5.94
N LEU A 250 -6.75 -17.00 -5.84
CA LEU A 250 -5.94 -16.76 -4.65
C LEU A 250 -6.79 -16.36 -3.46
N TYR A 251 -7.67 -15.37 -3.64
CA TYR A 251 -8.50 -14.85 -2.55
C TYR A 251 -9.64 -15.81 -2.19
N GLY A 252 -10.26 -16.47 -3.17
CA GLY A 252 -11.27 -17.49 -2.94
C GLY A 252 -10.70 -18.65 -2.15
N ARG A 253 -9.57 -19.22 -2.57
CA ARG A 253 -8.91 -20.29 -1.82
C ARG A 253 -8.58 -19.91 -0.38
N ASN A 254 -8.08 -18.71 -0.14
CA ASN A 254 -7.76 -18.26 1.22
C ASN A 254 -9.01 -18.12 2.10
N ALA A 255 -10.15 -17.74 1.54
CA ALA A 255 -11.41 -17.70 2.25
C ALA A 255 -11.91 -19.12 2.58
N ASP A 256 -11.90 -20.02 1.61
CA ASP A 256 -12.43 -21.37 1.75
C ASP A 256 -11.59 -22.25 2.66
N ILE A 257 -10.26 -22.09 2.68
CA ILE A 257 -9.36 -22.95 3.44
C ILE A 257 -9.58 -22.83 4.95
N LEU A 258 -9.93 -21.62 5.44
CA LEU A 258 -10.27 -21.43 6.86
C LEU A 258 -11.57 -22.17 7.22
N TYR A 259 -12.60 -22.11 6.34
CA TYR A 259 -13.84 -22.85 6.52
C TYR A 259 -13.59 -24.36 6.50
N TYR A 260 -12.75 -24.84 5.58
CA TYR A 260 -12.39 -26.25 5.51
C TYR A 260 -11.76 -26.75 6.81
N PHE A 261 -10.74 -26.08 7.33
CA PHE A 261 -10.10 -26.49 8.58
C PHE A 261 -11.03 -26.35 9.80
N THR A 262 -11.92 -25.36 9.79
CA THR A 262 -12.84 -25.14 10.91
C THR A 262 -13.97 -26.16 10.93
N TYR A 263 -14.59 -26.44 9.79
CA TYR A 263 -15.83 -27.22 9.71
C TYR A 263 -15.64 -28.66 9.23
N VAL A 264 -14.60 -28.97 8.48
CA VAL A 264 -14.33 -30.31 7.95
C VAL A 264 -13.31 -31.03 8.83
N GLU A 265 -12.19 -30.39 9.13
CA GLU A 265 -11.13 -30.96 9.98
C GLU A 265 -11.39 -30.72 11.48
N GLY A 266 -12.31 -29.83 11.84
CA GLY A 266 -12.66 -29.53 13.22
C GLY A 266 -11.56 -28.82 14.02
N ASN A 267 -10.50 -28.34 13.36
CA ASN A 267 -9.36 -27.69 14.00
C ASN A 267 -8.83 -26.48 13.19
N ALA A 268 -9.29 -25.29 13.54
CA ALA A 268 -8.90 -24.05 12.89
C ALA A 268 -7.38 -23.74 13.06
N SER A 269 -6.68 -24.38 14.02
CA SER A 269 -5.24 -24.11 14.24
C SER A 269 -4.37 -24.62 13.09
N TYR A 270 -4.83 -25.56 12.29
CA TYR A 270 -4.11 -26.03 11.09
C TYR A 270 -4.02 -24.98 9.98
N TYR A 271 -4.83 -23.91 10.05
CA TYR A 271 -4.72 -22.78 9.13
C TYR A 271 -3.46 -21.94 9.37
N THR A 272 -2.91 -21.93 10.58
CA THR A 272 -1.78 -21.09 10.99
C THR A 272 -0.43 -21.80 10.94
N THR A 273 -0.42 -23.09 10.67
CA THR A 273 0.79 -23.91 10.44
C THR A 273 1.05 -24.11 8.97
#